data_c812c6b491041a2326f3c23441797b6f
#
_entry.id   c812c6b491041a2326f3c23441797b6f
#
_cell.length_a   1.000
_cell.length_b   1.000
_cell.length_c   1.000
_cell.angle_alpha   90.00
_cell.angle_beta   90.00
_cell.angle_gamma   90.00
#
_symmetry.space_group_name_H-M   'P 1'
#
loop_
_entity.id
_entity.type
_entity.pdbx_description
1 polymer ?
#
loop_
_entity_poly.entity_id
_entity_poly.type
_entity_poly.pdbx_seq_one_letter_code
_entity_poly.pdbx_strand_id
1 'polypeptide(L)'
;VSAMPTRPGTAPVRTHEASHDDALTARELYRFFRAGEEETLALRGVSLRVRRGETVAVVGPSGAGKSTLLSCLAGLDEPSGGEVRVAGVRISHRPETERARLRAQHIGVLLQTRNLVAHLSVRDNVRLAHSAVGGRPAVSARELLDEVGLAGRAHALPRQLSGGELARAGLAVALANSPAVLLADEPTGELDGGTERLILQMLRDRAALGCAVLIVTHSAEAVRVADRVIALDDGRAHNVAG
;
A
#
# COMPACT_ATOMS: atom_id res chain seq x y z
N VAL A 1 -10.41 -1.72 48.21
CA VAL A 1 -10.40 -0.76 47.09
C VAL A 1 -9.16 -1.10 46.26
N SER A 2 -9.40 -1.85 45.19
CA SER A 2 -8.33 -2.34 44.30
C SER A 2 -8.11 -1.33 43.17
N ALA A 3 -6.91 -0.81 43.05
CA ALA A 3 -6.55 0.16 42.02
C ALA A 3 -6.43 -0.58 40.66
N MET A 4 -7.15 -0.09 39.64
CA MET A 4 -6.97 -0.53 38.25
C MET A 4 -5.63 -0.05 37.69
N PRO A 5 -4.93 -0.85 36.88
CA PRO A 5 -3.70 -0.42 36.23
C PRO A 5 -4.03 0.60 35.13
N THR A 6 -3.37 1.73 35.16
CA THR A 6 -3.41 2.79 34.14
C THR A 6 -2.81 2.26 32.82
N ARG A 7 -3.57 2.35 31.73
CA ARG A 7 -3.07 2.09 30.35
C ARG A 7 -1.92 3.04 30.03
N PRO A 8 -0.84 2.56 29.38
CA PRO A 8 0.22 3.46 28.90
C PRO A 8 -0.36 4.42 27.87
N GLY A 9 -0.11 5.70 28.07
CA GLY A 9 -0.61 6.78 27.21
C GLY A 9 0.05 6.72 25.83
N THR A 10 -0.75 6.41 24.81
CA THR A 10 -0.39 6.54 23.40
C THR A 10 -0.40 8.03 23.03
N ALA A 11 0.75 8.57 22.66
CA ALA A 11 0.85 9.96 22.20
C ALA A 11 0.20 10.08 20.80
N PRO A 12 -0.63 11.11 20.53
CA PRO A 12 -1.19 11.33 19.20
C PRO A 12 -0.08 11.67 18.20
N VAL A 13 -0.26 11.23 16.94
CA VAL A 13 0.64 11.57 15.84
C VAL A 13 0.64 13.09 15.66
N ARG A 14 1.76 13.75 15.95
CA ARG A 14 1.88 15.21 15.76
C ARG A 14 1.82 15.52 14.27
N THR A 15 0.92 16.40 13.87
CA THR A 15 0.86 17.00 12.53
C THR A 15 2.06 17.93 12.35
N HIS A 16 3.14 17.44 11.75
CA HIS A 16 4.24 18.28 11.25
C HIS A 16 3.90 18.76 9.85
N GLU A 17 4.35 19.97 9.48
CA GLU A 17 4.31 20.47 8.10
C GLU A 17 4.95 19.42 7.16
N ALA A 18 4.38 19.27 5.92
CA ALA A 18 4.90 18.33 4.95
C ALA A 18 6.36 18.66 4.62
N SER A 19 7.25 17.73 4.87
CA SER A 19 8.65 17.82 4.48
C SER A 19 8.79 17.50 3.00
N HIS A 20 9.81 18.07 2.32
CA HIS A 20 10.18 17.69 0.95
C HIS A 20 10.53 16.20 0.81
N ASP A 21 10.78 15.51 1.92
CA ASP A 21 11.14 14.10 1.98
C ASP A 21 9.93 13.16 2.11
N ASP A 22 8.73 13.70 2.34
CA ASP A 22 7.51 12.90 2.47
C ASP A 22 6.99 12.46 1.09
N ALA A 23 7.03 11.16 0.80
CA ALA A 23 6.46 10.61 -0.44
C ALA A 23 4.94 10.45 -0.36
N LEU A 24 4.41 10.13 0.85
CA LEU A 24 2.99 9.99 1.12
C LEU A 24 2.62 10.76 2.39
N THR A 25 1.58 11.56 2.32
CA THR A 25 0.99 12.20 3.51
C THR A 25 -0.53 12.05 3.49
N ALA A 26 -1.08 11.76 4.66
CA ALA A 26 -2.50 11.79 4.94
C ALA A 26 -2.73 12.72 6.14
N ARG A 27 -3.72 13.60 6.05
CA ARG A 27 -4.05 14.57 7.10
C ARG A 27 -5.53 14.49 7.41
N GLU A 28 -5.86 14.21 8.69
CA GLU A 28 -7.21 14.22 9.22
C GLU A 28 -8.21 13.44 8.35
N LEU A 29 -7.86 12.20 7.94
CA LEU A 29 -8.73 11.39 7.10
C LEU A 29 -9.93 10.90 7.87
N TYR A 30 -11.11 11.23 7.37
CA TYR A 30 -12.40 10.68 7.79
C TYR A 30 -13.01 9.88 6.65
N ARG A 31 -13.63 8.75 6.95
CA ARG A 31 -14.40 7.98 5.99
C ARG A 31 -15.64 7.40 6.63
N PHE A 32 -16.81 7.81 6.13
CA PHE A 32 -18.11 7.33 6.54
C PHE A 32 -18.67 6.39 5.47
N PHE A 33 -19.27 5.29 5.91
CA PHE A 33 -20.09 4.43 5.07
C PHE A 33 -21.52 4.46 5.59
N ARG A 34 -22.49 4.54 4.68
CA ARG A 34 -23.90 4.43 5.00
C ARG A 34 -24.45 3.14 4.44
N ALA A 35 -25.10 2.35 5.30
CA ALA A 35 -25.84 1.14 4.94
C ALA A 35 -27.26 1.29 5.50
N GLY A 36 -28.19 1.82 4.70
CA GLY A 36 -29.52 2.19 5.15
C GLY A 36 -29.50 3.36 6.13
N GLU A 37 -30.03 3.16 7.35
CA GLU A 37 -30.02 4.15 8.44
C GLU A 37 -28.75 4.08 9.30
N GLU A 38 -27.94 3.03 9.16
CA GLU A 38 -26.70 2.87 9.92
C GLU A 38 -25.54 3.62 9.23
N GLU A 39 -24.82 4.40 10.02
CA GLU A 39 -23.63 5.10 9.60
C GLU A 39 -22.41 4.52 10.34
N THR A 40 -21.44 4.02 9.58
CA THR A 40 -20.18 3.49 10.13
C THR A 40 -19.06 4.44 9.81
N LEU A 41 -18.40 4.96 10.85
CA LEU A 41 -17.21 5.79 10.72
C LEU A 41 -15.96 4.91 10.71
N ALA A 42 -15.47 4.59 9.52
CA ALA A 42 -14.34 3.68 9.33
C ALA A 42 -12.98 4.35 9.55
N LEU A 43 -12.84 5.66 9.31
CA LEU A 43 -11.65 6.44 9.63
C LEU A 43 -12.04 7.67 10.42
N ARG A 44 -11.30 7.97 11.49
CA ARG A 44 -11.62 8.98 12.50
C ARG A 44 -10.46 9.96 12.71
N GLY A 45 -10.14 10.76 11.69
CA GLY A 45 -9.08 11.77 11.74
C GLY A 45 -7.69 11.16 11.65
N VAL A 46 -7.52 10.12 10.78
CA VAL A 46 -6.23 9.46 10.58
C VAL A 46 -5.24 10.41 9.93
N SER A 47 -4.10 10.62 10.58
CA SER A 47 -2.98 11.39 10.04
C SER A 47 -1.73 10.53 10.08
N LEU A 48 -1.05 10.40 8.92
CA LEU A 48 0.21 9.68 8.79
C LEU A 48 1.08 10.27 7.70
N ARG A 49 2.34 9.90 7.71
CA ARG A 49 3.29 10.20 6.63
C ARG A 49 4.20 8.99 6.40
N VAL A 50 4.67 8.83 5.18
CA VAL A 50 5.71 7.87 4.81
C VAL A 50 6.76 8.62 4.00
N ARG A 51 8.00 8.55 4.44
CA ARG A 51 9.12 9.21 3.78
C ARG A 51 9.59 8.39 2.59
N ARG A 52 10.33 9.04 1.69
CA ARG A 52 11.06 8.32 0.65
C ARG A 52 12.02 7.32 1.29
N GLY A 53 12.01 6.09 0.78
CA GLY A 53 12.86 5.02 1.28
C GLY A 53 12.41 4.39 2.61
N GLU A 54 11.31 4.85 3.21
CA GLU A 54 10.78 4.31 4.46
C GLU A 54 9.82 3.15 4.18
N THR A 55 9.93 2.09 4.98
CA THR A 55 8.95 1.00 5.04
C THR A 55 8.13 1.12 6.31
N VAL A 56 6.81 1.29 6.19
CA VAL A 56 5.87 1.44 7.31
C VAL A 56 4.90 0.26 7.32
N ALA A 57 4.79 -0.43 8.45
CA ALA A 57 3.75 -1.43 8.67
C ALA A 57 2.53 -0.80 9.36
N VAL A 58 1.33 -1.11 8.86
CA VAL A 58 0.05 -0.76 9.51
C VAL A 58 -0.57 -2.04 10.03
N VAL A 59 -0.76 -2.10 11.35
CA VAL A 59 -1.34 -3.25 12.04
C VAL A 59 -2.63 -2.86 12.75
N GLY A 60 -3.44 -3.85 13.11
CA GLY A 60 -4.68 -3.62 13.87
C GLY A 60 -5.67 -4.76 13.69
N PRO A 61 -6.70 -4.85 14.54
CA PRO A 61 -7.71 -5.91 14.45
C PRO A 61 -8.50 -5.88 13.14
N SER A 62 -9.20 -6.96 12.83
CA SER A 62 -10.15 -6.98 11.72
C SER A 62 -11.22 -5.91 11.96
N GLY A 63 -11.62 -5.21 10.91
CA GLY A 63 -12.59 -4.10 11.02
C GLY A 63 -12.03 -2.76 11.50
N ALA A 64 -10.75 -2.66 11.88
CA ALA A 64 -10.14 -1.40 12.33
C ALA A 64 -10.07 -0.28 11.27
N GLY A 65 -10.39 -0.56 10.00
CA GLY A 65 -10.35 0.41 8.91
C GLY A 65 -9.10 0.34 8.03
N LYS A 66 -8.25 -0.70 8.15
CA LYS A 66 -6.98 -0.81 7.43
C LYS A 66 -7.13 -0.79 5.91
N SER A 67 -8.00 -1.61 5.35
CA SER A 67 -8.26 -1.65 3.89
C SER A 67 -8.94 -0.36 3.41
N THR A 68 -9.78 0.28 4.24
CA THR A 68 -10.36 1.60 3.96
C THR A 68 -9.27 2.66 3.90
N LEU A 69 -8.34 2.65 4.87
CA LEU A 69 -7.19 3.55 4.87
C LEU A 69 -6.36 3.37 3.61
N LEU A 70 -5.99 2.13 3.28
CA LEU A 70 -5.21 1.84 2.08
C LEU A 70 -5.93 2.30 0.80
N SER A 71 -7.25 2.06 0.69
CA SER A 71 -8.05 2.50 -0.45
C SER A 71 -8.09 4.03 -0.59
N CYS A 72 -8.20 4.76 0.52
CA CYS A 72 -8.12 6.23 0.51
C CYS A 72 -6.72 6.72 0.13
N LEU A 73 -5.65 6.11 0.67
CA LEU A 73 -4.27 6.44 0.34
C LEU A 73 -3.94 6.17 -1.13
N ALA A 74 -4.51 5.09 -1.69
CA ALA A 74 -4.38 4.74 -3.10
C ALA A 74 -5.21 5.64 -4.04
N GLY A 75 -6.11 6.48 -3.51
CA GLY A 75 -7.08 7.22 -4.31
C GLY A 75 -8.11 6.32 -5.01
N LEU A 76 -8.28 5.09 -4.54
CA LEU A 76 -9.31 4.16 -5.00
C LEU A 76 -10.68 4.51 -4.41
N ASP A 77 -10.67 4.99 -3.17
CA ASP A 77 -11.85 5.52 -2.49
C ASP A 77 -11.61 6.97 -2.07
N GLU A 78 -12.70 7.75 -2.02
CA GLU A 78 -12.65 9.16 -1.67
C GLU A 78 -12.84 9.32 -0.16
N PRO A 79 -11.90 9.94 0.58
CA PRO A 79 -12.15 10.26 1.98
C PRO A 79 -13.31 11.25 2.11
N SER A 80 -14.13 11.10 3.13
CA SER A 80 -15.23 12.03 3.43
C SER A 80 -14.73 13.37 3.96
N GLY A 81 -13.51 13.41 4.50
CA GLY A 81 -12.81 14.61 4.97
C GLY A 81 -11.32 14.37 5.06
N GLY A 82 -10.54 15.44 5.14
CA GLY A 82 -9.09 15.40 5.15
C GLY A 82 -8.46 15.40 3.75
N GLU A 83 -7.17 15.18 3.67
CA GLU A 83 -6.48 15.14 2.38
C GLU A 83 -5.40 14.06 2.31
N VAL A 84 -5.17 13.54 1.09
CA VAL A 84 -4.05 12.65 0.75
C VAL A 84 -3.19 13.34 -0.31
N ARG A 85 -1.86 13.33 -0.08
CA ARG A 85 -0.86 13.76 -1.07
C ARG A 85 0.14 12.65 -1.34
N VAL A 86 0.52 12.50 -2.59
CA VAL A 86 1.55 11.57 -3.05
C VAL A 86 2.57 12.34 -3.89
N ALA A 87 3.85 12.17 -3.60
CA ALA A 87 4.94 12.94 -4.24
C ALA A 87 4.67 14.46 -4.26
N GLY A 88 4.09 15.01 -3.17
CA GLY A 88 3.70 16.41 -3.04
C GLY A 88 2.40 16.80 -3.76
N VAL A 89 1.83 15.94 -4.60
CA VAL A 89 0.60 16.20 -5.35
C VAL A 89 -0.61 15.69 -4.58
N ARG A 90 -1.62 16.54 -4.38
CA ARG A 90 -2.90 16.13 -3.75
C ARG A 90 -3.64 15.20 -4.70
N ILE A 91 -4.05 14.01 -4.19
CA ILE A 91 -4.83 13.03 -4.93
C ILE A 91 -6.32 13.02 -4.52
N SER A 92 -6.62 13.30 -3.25
CA SER A 92 -8.00 13.35 -2.74
C SER A 92 -8.78 14.57 -3.28
N HIS A 93 -10.12 14.46 -3.30
CA HIS A 93 -11.07 15.50 -3.74
C HIS A 93 -10.79 15.99 -5.17
N ARG A 94 -10.51 15.02 -6.07
CA ARG A 94 -10.33 15.25 -7.50
C ARG A 94 -11.27 14.36 -8.31
N PRO A 95 -11.62 14.76 -9.54
CA PRO A 95 -12.37 13.90 -10.46
C PRO A 95 -11.68 12.53 -10.63
N GLU A 96 -12.45 11.44 -10.78
CA GLU A 96 -11.90 10.08 -10.87
C GLU A 96 -10.86 9.93 -11.99
N THR A 97 -11.07 10.58 -13.12
CA THR A 97 -10.11 10.54 -14.25
C THR A 97 -8.75 11.09 -13.86
N GLU A 98 -8.72 12.15 -13.06
CA GLU A 98 -7.48 12.76 -12.57
C GLU A 98 -6.84 11.89 -11.47
N ARG A 99 -7.64 11.35 -10.54
CA ARG A 99 -7.17 10.40 -9.52
C ARG A 99 -6.56 9.16 -10.16
N ALA A 100 -7.24 8.56 -11.15
CA ALA A 100 -6.74 7.40 -11.86
C ALA A 100 -5.39 7.66 -12.55
N ARG A 101 -5.23 8.85 -13.16
CA ARG A 101 -3.96 9.27 -13.77
C ARG A 101 -2.86 9.41 -12.72
N LEU A 102 -3.12 10.13 -11.62
CA LEU A 102 -2.14 10.34 -10.55
C LEU A 102 -1.76 9.02 -9.88
N ARG A 103 -2.74 8.14 -9.63
CA ARG A 103 -2.51 6.78 -9.14
C ARG A 103 -1.57 6.02 -10.06
N ALA A 104 -1.88 5.96 -11.35
CA ALA A 104 -1.05 5.26 -12.33
C ALA A 104 0.39 5.78 -12.39
N GLN A 105 0.59 7.08 -12.19
CA GLN A 105 1.90 7.73 -12.24
C GLN A 105 2.73 7.57 -10.97
N HIS A 106 2.09 7.54 -9.79
CA HIS A 106 2.81 7.71 -8.52
C HIS A 106 2.63 6.58 -7.53
N ILE A 107 1.63 5.71 -7.71
CA ILE A 107 1.27 4.69 -6.73
C ILE A 107 1.30 3.31 -7.37
N GLY A 108 2.06 2.40 -6.77
CA GLY A 108 1.90 0.96 -6.96
C GLY A 108 0.95 0.40 -5.91
N VAL A 109 0.03 -0.46 -6.31
CA VAL A 109 -0.88 -1.14 -5.37
C VAL A 109 -0.69 -2.64 -5.51
N LEU A 110 -0.36 -3.31 -4.41
CA LEU A 110 -0.26 -4.76 -4.31
C LEU A 110 -1.33 -5.23 -3.32
N LEU A 111 -2.38 -5.84 -3.83
CA LEU A 111 -3.48 -6.38 -3.04
C LEU A 111 -3.20 -7.85 -2.68
N GLN A 112 -3.85 -8.37 -1.65
CA GLN A 112 -3.80 -9.78 -1.29
C GLN A 112 -4.18 -10.69 -2.47
N THR A 113 -5.21 -10.30 -3.24
CA THR A 113 -5.70 -11.01 -4.44
C THR A 113 -6.00 -10.02 -5.57
N ARG A 114 -6.22 -10.54 -6.79
CA ARG A 114 -6.70 -9.75 -7.95
C ARG A 114 -5.71 -8.71 -8.48
N ASN A 115 -4.42 -8.98 -8.36
CA ASN A 115 -3.39 -8.10 -8.92
C ASN A 115 -3.23 -8.23 -10.44
N LEU A 116 -3.81 -9.26 -11.04
CA LEU A 116 -3.64 -9.61 -12.45
C LEU A 116 -4.98 -9.78 -13.16
N VAL A 117 -5.03 -9.34 -14.40
CA VAL A 117 -6.13 -9.61 -15.33
C VAL A 117 -5.99 -11.06 -15.82
N ALA A 118 -6.97 -11.91 -15.52
CA ALA A 118 -6.88 -13.37 -15.61
C ALA A 118 -6.64 -13.92 -17.04
N HIS A 119 -7.05 -13.18 -18.08
CA HIS A 119 -6.91 -13.59 -19.48
C HIS A 119 -5.68 -13.00 -20.18
N LEU A 120 -4.89 -12.19 -19.47
CA LEU A 120 -3.63 -11.66 -19.98
C LEU A 120 -2.45 -12.46 -19.43
N SER A 121 -1.38 -12.59 -20.24
CA SER A 121 -0.12 -13.14 -19.74
C SER A 121 0.50 -12.23 -18.66
N VAL A 122 1.43 -12.77 -17.88
CA VAL A 122 2.17 -11.97 -16.86
C VAL A 122 2.79 -10.74 -17.50
N ARG A 123 3.47 -10.91 -18.65
CA ARG A 123 4.06 -9.80 -19.40
C ARG A 123 3.03 -8.77 -19.87
N ASP A 124 1.87 -9.23 -20.34
CA ASP A 124 0.86 -8.33 -20.87
C ASP A 124 0.10 -7.59 -19.73
N ASN A 125 0.03 -8.18 -18.54
CA ASN A 125 -0.42 -7.47 -17.33
C ASN A 125 0.52 -6.29 -16.99
N VAL A 126 1.84 -6.48 -17.01
CA VAL A 126 2.82 -5.40 -16.81
C VAL A 126 2.69 -4.34 -17.90
N ARG A 127 2.55 -4.74 -19.18
CA ARG A 127 2.35 -3.83 -20.31
C ARG A 127 1.06 -3.01 -20.20
N LEU A 128 0.00 -3.62 -19.70
CA LEU A 128 -1.26 -2.93 -19.42
C LEU A 128 -1.05 -1.82 -18.39
N ALA A 129 -0.31 -2.09 -17.30
CA ALA A 129 0.01 -1.06 -16.32
C ALA A 129 0.86 0.08 -16.93
N HIS A 130 1.84 -0.23 -17.77
CA HIS A 130 2.62 0.77 -18.51
C HIS A 130 1.72 1.67 -19.37
N SER A 131 0.70 1.10 -20.05
CA SER A 131 -0.17 1.85 -20.94
C SER A 131 -1.03 2.90 -20.22
N ALA A 132 -1.25 2.73 -18.92
CA ALA A 132 -2.06 3.66 -18.10
C ALA A 132 -1.40 5.04 -17.92
N VAL A 133 -0.08 5.14 -18.07
CA VAL A 133 0.65 6.42 -17.91
C VAL A 133 0.94 7.06 -19.26
N GLY A 134 1.03 6.26 -20.32
CA GLY A 134 1.47 6.70 -21.65
C GLY A 134 2.99 6.92 -21.72
N GLY A 135 3.49 7.08 -22.94
CA GLY A 135 4.92 7.25 -23.18
C GLY A 135 5.74 5.95 -23.09
N ARG A 136 7.06 6.11 -23.07
CA ARG A 136 7.98 4.97 -22.94
C ARG A 136 8.21 4.69 -21.45
N PRO A 137 7.99 3.45 -20.96
CA PRO A 137 8.25 3.11 -19.58
C PRO A 137 9.75 3.24 -19.25
N ALA A 138 10.07 3.66 -18.03
CA ALA A 138 11.45 3.78 -17.54
C ALA A 138 12.13 2.41 -17.41
N VAL A 139 11.35 1.37 -17.05
CA VAL A 139 11.78 -0.02 -16.93
C VAL A 139 10.89 -0.87 -17.83
N SER A 140 11.46 -1.75 -18.63
CA SER A 140 10.69 -2.62 -19.50
C SER A 140 9.99 -3.74 -18.74
N ALA A 141 8.90 -4.29 -19.30
CA ALA A 141 8.23 -5.45 -18.72
C ALA A 141 9.17 -6.67 -18.56
N ARG A 142 10.18 -6.81 -19.44
CA ARG A 142 11.18 -7.88 -19.34
C ARG A 142 12.06 -7.68 -18.11
N GLU A 143 12.62 -6.50 -17.95
CA GLU A 143 13.50 -6.17 -16.81
C GLU A 143 12.77 -6.35 -15.47
N LEU A 144 11.50 -5.91 -15.36
CA LEU A 144 10.68 -6.12 -14.17
C LEU A 144 10.45 -7.61 -13.88
N LEU A 145 10.18 -8.41 -14.91
CA LEU A 145 9.98 -9.85 -14.75
C LEU A 145 11.28 -10.58 -14.40
N ASP A 146 12.41 -10.14 -14.93
CA ASP A 146 13.73 -10.65 -14.54
C ASP A 146 14.00 -10.34 -13.06
N GLU A 147 13.72 -9.13 -12.63
CA GLU A 147 13.90 -8.66 -11.24
C GLU A 147 13.09 -9.47 -10.22
N VAL A 148 11.82 -9.79 -10.54
CA VAL A 148 10.98 -10.60 -9.65
C VAL A 148 11.16 -12.11 -9.85
N GLY A 149 12.15 -12.54 -10.68
CA GLY A 149 12.46 -13.95 -10.94
C GLY A 149 11.39 -14.68 -11.75
N LEU A 150 10.71 -13.97 -12.67
CA LEU A 150 9.64 -14.52 -13.53
C LEU A 150 9.96 -14.44 -15.03
N ALA A 151 11.23 -14.27 -15.43
CA ALA A 151 11.64 -14.24 -16.83
C ALA A 151 11.10 -15.43 -17.65
N GLY A 152 11.25 -16.64 -17.11
CA GLY A 152 10.75 -17.88 -17.74
C GLY A 152 9.23 -18.05 -17.73
N ARG A 153 8.50 -17.18 -17.02
CA ARG A 153 7.04 -17.22 -16.86
C ARG A 153 6.32 -16.06 -17.56
N ALA A 154 7.04 -15.26 -18.33
CA ALA A 154 6.50 -14.05 -18.98
C ALA A 154 5.22 -14.28 -19.80
N HIS A 155 5.10 -15.44 -20.44
CA HIS A 155 3.95 -15.82 -21.28
C HIS A 155 2.89 -16.64 -20.53
N ALA A 156 3.12 -17.01 -19.25
CA ALA A 156 2.15 -17.75 -18.47
C ALA A 156 0.92 -16.90 -18.16
N LEU A 157 -0.25 -17.54 -18.10
CA LEU A 157 -1.48 -16.94 -17.60
C LEU A 157 -1.50 -17.06 -16.06
N PRO A 158 -2.21 -16.16 -15.33
CA PRO A 158 -2.30 -16.20 -13.87
C PRO A 158 -2.66 -17.58 -13.30
N ARG A 159 -3.59 -18.31 -13.93
CA ARG A 159 -4.00 -19.66 -13.52
C ARG A 159 -2.91 -20.74 -13.62
N GLN A 160 -1.78 -20.44 -14.25
CA GLN A 160 -0.65 -21.35 -14.46
C GLN A 160 0.50 -21.07 -13.47
N LEU A 161 0.31 -20.11 -12.58
CA LEU A 161 1.29 -19.68 -11.60
C LEU A 161 0.97 -20.28 -10.22
N SER A 162 2.03 -20.55 -9.46
CA SER A 162 1.92 -20.82 -8.02
C SER A 162 1.52 -19.55 -7.25
N GLY A 163 1.10 -19.65 -5.99
CA GLY A 163 0.77 -18.51 -5.14
C GLY A 163 1.93 -17.51 -5.03
N GLY A 164 3.14 -17.99 -4.82
CA GLY A 164 4.33 -17.14 -4.78
C GLY A 164 4.69 -16.50 -6.13
N GLU A 165 4.48 -17.20 -7.25
CA GLU A 165 4.64 -16.62 -8.59
C GLU A 165 3.57 -15.53 -8.84
N LEU A 166 2.32 -15.75 -8.40
CA LEU A 166 1.24 -14.76 -8.49
C LEU A 166 1.57 -13.49 -7.70
N ALA A 167 2.06 -13.63 -6.47
CA ALA A 167 2.46 -12.50 -5.63
C ALA A 167 3.60 -11.69 -6.29
N ARG A 168 4.64 -12.37 -6.82
CA ARG A 168 5.74 -11.71 -7.53
C ARG A 168 5.29 -11.05 -8.83
N ALA A 169 4.36 -11.67 -9.56
CA ALA A 169 3.78 -11.07 -10.76
C ALA A 169 2.94 -9.83 -10.42
N GLY A 170 2.16 -9.87 -9.34
CA GLY A 170 1.45 -8.72 -8.79
C GLY A 170 2.40 -7.58 -8.41
N LEU A 171 3.52 -7.91 -7.77
CA LEU A 171 4.56 -6.93 -7.44
C LEU A 171 5.16 -6.29 -8.69
N ALA A 172 5.46 -7.07 -9.74
CA ALA A 172 5.96 -6.52 -11.02
C ALA A 172 4.94 -5.55 -11.65
N VAL A 173 3.64 -5.85 -11.59
CA VAL A 173 2.59 -4.95 -12.06
C VAL A 173 2.53 -3.67 -11.22
N ALA A 174 2.60 -3.78 -9.89
CA ALA A 174 2.59 -2.63 -9.00
C ALA A 174 3.81 -1.71 -9.21
N LEU A 175 4.95 -2.28 -9.61
CA LEU A 175 6.20 -1.54 -9.87
C LEU A 175 6.34 -1.02 -11.31
N ALA A 176 5.41 -1.34 -12.21
CA ALA A 176 5.53 -1.08 -13.64
C ALA A 176 5.88 0.37 -13.99
N ASN A 177 5.31 1.32 -13.29
CA ASN A 177 5.50 2.75 -13.58
C ASN A 177 6.49 3.44 -12.61
N SER A 178 7.37 2.68 -11.96
CA SER A 178 8.36 3.20 -11.01
C SER A 178 7.72 4.12 -9.97
N PRO A 179 6.74 3.64 -9.20
CA PRO A 179 5.94 4.46 -8.31
C PRO A 179 6.77 5.11 -7.21
N ALA A 180 6.39 6.31 -6.80
CA ALA A 180 6.95 6.97 -5.62
C ALA A 180 6.51 6.30 -4.31
N VAL A 181 5.33 5.65 -4.33
CA VAL A 181 4.72 4.98 -3.18
C VAL A 181 4.21 3.61 -3.60
N LEU A 182 4.54 2.60 -2.82
CA LEU A 182 3.99 1.25 -2.94
C LEU A 182 3.10 0.95 -1.73
N LEU A 183 1.85 0.65 -1.97
CA LEU A 183 0.84 0.29 -0.98
C LEU A 183 0.55 -1.20 -1.11
N ALA A 184 0.73 -1.96 -0.03
CA ALA A 184 0.53 -3.41 -0.02
C ALA A 184 -0.51 -3.80 1.03
N ASP A 185 -1.54 -4.54 0.63
CA ASP A 185 -2.57 -5.09 1.51
C ASP A 185 -2.38 -6.60 1.65
N GLU A 186 -1.93 -7.04 2.83
CA GLU A 186 -1.63 -8.44 3.18
C GLU A 186 -0.81 -9.17 2.09
N PRO A 187 0.33 -8.61 1.63
CA PRO A 187 1.03 -9.11 0.44
C PRO A 187 1.60 -10.52 0.60
N THR A 188 1.63 -11.05 1.82
CA THR A 188 2.23 -12.35 2.15
C THR A 188 1.30 -13.27 2.94
N GLY A 189 0.03 -12.87 3.18
CA GLY A 189 -0.88 -13.55 4.10
C GLY A 189 -1.23 -15.01 3.75
N GLU A 190 -1.06 -15.42 2.50
CA GLU A 190 -1.35 -16.79 2.02
C GLU A 190 -0.10 -17.54 1.55
N LEU A 191 1.11 -17.01 1.84
CA LEU A 191 2.37 -17.55 1.35
C LEU A 191 3.08 -18.38 2.41
N ASP A 192 3.89 -19.34 1.96
CA ASP A 192 4.84 -20.03 2.84
C ASP A 192 5.94 -19.08 3.30
N GLY A 193 6.57 -19.40 4.45
CA GLY A 193 7.57 -18.51 5.06
C GLY A 193 8.82 -18.25 4.21
N GLY A 194 9.14 -19.09 3.22
CA GLY A 194 10.23 -18.86 2.28
C GLY A 194 9.85 -17.77 1.26
N THR A 195 8.67 -17.90 0.70
CA THR A 195 8.10 -16.96 -0.27
C THR A 195 7.77 -15.62 0.39
N GLU A 196 7.24 -15.62 1.62
CA GLU A 196 7.01 -14.42 2.41
C GLU A 196 8.30 -13.58 2.54
N ARG A 197 9.39 -14.20 3.02
CA ARG A 197 10.67 -13.50 3.16
C ARG A 197 11.18 -12.92 1.86
N LEU A 198 11.00 -13.63 0.74
CA LEU A 198 11.40 -13.16 -0.59
C LEU A 198 10.61 -11.89 -0.98
N ILE A 199 9.29 -11.89 -0.83
CA ILE A 199 8.44 -10.72 -1.12
C ILE A 199 8.83 -9.53 -0.23
N LEU A 200 8.97 -9.75 1.07
CA LEU A 200 9.35 -8.70 2.01
C LEU A 200 10.74 -8.12 1.69
N GLN A 201 11.69 -8.96 1.26
CA GLN A 201 12.99 -8.49 0.81
C GLN A 201 12.88 -7.61 -0.44
N MET A 202 12.09 -8.03 -1.44
CA MET A 202 11.85 -7.23 -2.64
C MET A 202 11.21 -5.87 -2.32
N LEU A 203 10.29 -5.82 -1.35
CA LEU A 203 9.70 -4.55 -0.88
C LEU A 203 10.74 -3.65 -0.23
N ARG A 204 11.63 -4.20 0.60
CA ARG A 204 12.74 -3.46 1.21
C ARG A 204 13.75 -2.95 0.18
N ASP A 205 14.08 -3.78 -0.82
CA ASP A 205 14.99 -3.38 -1.90
C ASP A 205 14.42 -2.20 -2.67
N ARG A 206 13.10 -2.16 -2.87
CA ARG A 206 12.40 -1.00 -3.47
C ARG A 206 12.44 0.22 -2.57
N ALA A 207 12.28 0.04 -1.27
CA ALA A 207 12.45 1.15 -0.33
C ALA A 207 13.87 1.71 -0.38
N ALA A 208 14.91 0.85 -0.38
CA ALA A 208 16.30 1.28 -0.49
C ALA A 208 16.60 2.09 -1.78
N LEU A 209 15.80 1.89 -2.85
CA LEU A 209 15.85 2.68 -4.08
C LEU A 209 15.04 3.99 -4.03
N GLY A 210 14.49 4.35 -2.86
CA GLY A 210 13.77 5.60 -2.62
C GLY A 210 12.24 5.53 -2.78
N CYS A 211 11.65 4.35 -3.05
CA CYS A 211 10.21 4.18 -2.99
C CYS A 211 9.74 4.18 -1.53
N ALA A 212 8.66 4.89 -1.20
CA ALA A 212 8.02 4.74 0.10
C ALA A 212 7.14 3.49 0.09
N VAL A 213 7.25 2.64 1.11
CA VAL A 213 6.48 1.39 1.18
C VAL A 213 5.57 1.41 2.40
N LEU A 214 4.27 1.18 2.22
CA LEU A 214 3.31 0.99 3.31
C LEU A 214 2.67 -0.38 3.17
N ILE A 215 2.78 -1.19 4.22
CA ILE A 215 2.28 -2.57 4.27
C ILE A 215 1.19 -2.66 5.33
N VAL A 216 -0.03 -2.95 4.92
CA VAL A 216 -1.09 -3.39 5.85
C VAL A 216 -0.92 -4.87 6.08
N THR A 217 -0.79 -5.32 7.33
CA THR A 217 -0.48 -6.72 7.60
C THR A 217 -0.81 -7.18 9.02
N HIS A 218 -0.98 -8.50 9.15
CA HIS A 218 -0.97 -9.24 10.41
C HIS A 218 0.31 -10.07 10.60
N SER A 219 1.23 -10.07 9.61
CA SER A 219 2.47 -10.83 9.68
C SER A 219 3.48 -10.20 10.63
N ALA A 220 3.95 -10.99 11.59
CA ALA A 220 5.04 -10.57 12.48
C ALA A 220 6.37 -10.36 11.72
N GLU A 221 6.59 -11.08 10.61
CA GLU A 221 7.77 -10.91 9.75
C GLU A 221 7.74 -9.56 9.06
N ALA A 222 6.59 -9.17 8.49
CA ALA A 222 6.43 -7.87 7.86
C ALA A 222 6.61 -6.71 8.86
N VAL A 223 6.10 -6.87 10.08
CA VAL A 223 6.31 -5.90 11.18
C VAL A 223 7.80 -5.77 11.51
N ARG A 224 8.52 -6.89 11.55
CA ARG A 224 9.95 -6.91 11.93
C ARG A 224 10.85 -6.24 10.88
N VAL A 225 10.47 -6.28 9.61
CA VAL A 225 11.25 -5.65 8.53
C VAL A 225 10.88 -4.19 8.27
N ALA A 226 9.83 -3.68 8.90
CA ALA A 226 9.41 -2.29 8.77
C ALA A 226 10.28 -1.37 9.64
N ASP A 227 10.56 -0.17 9.13
CA ASP A 227 11.30 0.87 9.88
C ASP A 227 10.41 1.50 10.98
N ARG A 228 9.09 1.47 10.78
CA ARG A 228 8.11 2.03 11.71
C ARG A 228 6.78 1.27 11.63
N VAL A 229 6.10 1.20 12.77
CA VAL A 229 4.80 0.55 12.89
C VAL A 229 3.74 1.55 13.33
N ILE A 230 2.59 1.53 12.64
CA ILE A 230 1.39 2.28 12.97
C ILE A 230 0.32 1.28 13.39
N ALA A 231 -0.22 1.41 14.58
CA ALA A 231 -1.43 0.68 14.98
C ALA A 231 -2.67 1.47 14.54
N LEU A 232 -3.59 0.79 13.88
CA LEU A 232 -4.92 1.31 13.58
C LEU A 232 -5.93 0.59 14.46
N ASP A 233 -6.66 1.34 15.29
CA ASP A 233 -7.69 0.81 16.17
C ASP A 233 -8.92 1.74 16.13
N ASP A 234 -10.10 1.16 15.92
CA ASP A 234 -11.38 1.87 15.78
C ASP A 234 -11.27 3.12 14.89
N GLY A 235 -10.63 2.98 13.73
CA GLY A 235 -10.45 4.07 12.76
C GLY A 235 -9.45 5.16 13.16
N ARG A 236 -8.66 5.00 14.22
CA ARG A 236 -7.64 5.94 14.71
C ARG A 236 -6.24 5.35 14.57
N ALA A 237 -5.30 6.15 14.11
CA ALA A 237 -3.91 5.74 13.95
C ALA A 237 -3.05 6.20 15.13
N HIS A 238 -2.19 5.31 15.62
CA HIS A 238 -1.21 5.56 16.68
C HIS A 238 0.15 5.02 16.28
N ASN A 239 1.23 5.78 16.52
CA ASN A 239 2.58 5.21 16.38
C ASN A 239 2.82 4.20 17.50
N VAL A 240 3.31 3.03 17.14
CA VAL A 240 3.82 2.06 18.10
C VAL A 240 5.29 2.39 18.30
N ALA A 241 5.67 2.73 19.55
CA ALA A 241 7.07 2.89 19.91
C ALA A 241 7.77 1.53 19.73
N GLY A 242 8.83 1.49 18.92
CA GLY A 242 9.71 0.33 18.76
C GLY A 242 10.57 0.10 19.98
#